data_5b9ecf124672498004cb4096da11e351
#
_entry.id   5b9ecf124672498004cb4096da11e351
#
_cell.length_a   1.000
_cell.length_b   1.000
_cell.length_c   1.000
_cell.angle_alpha   90.00
_cell.angle_beta   90.00
_cell.angle_gamma   90.00
#
_symmetry.space_group_name_H-M   'P 1'
#
loop_
_entity.id
_entity.type
_entity.pdbx_description
1 polymer ?
#
loop_
_entity_poly.entity_id
_entity_poly.type
_entity_poly.pdbx_seq_one_letter_code
_entity_poly.pdbx_strand_id
1 'polypeptide(L)'
;MAKRILVPLDRSDTAEAVLPLVSDMARSSGATVRLLHVSPIPKLQVSDHGRVVAYEDQEMERLEASGQEHLRAAEAQLHGVPVETVVRFGDPVEEIVGEAEVFGADLIALATPRRTWLQRLFDSVPEKVFRAATVPTLLLGTR
;
A
#
# COMPACT_ATOMS: atom_id res chain seq x y z
N MET A 1 9.94 19.62 3.99
CA MET A 1 10.30 18.52 3.08
C MET A 1 9.90 17.19 3.70
N ALA A 2 9.35 16.30 2.89
CA ALA A 2 8.96 14.97 3.37
C ALA A 2 10.19 14.14 3.73
N LYS A 3 10.21 13.58 4.92
CA LYS A 3 11.29 12.71 5.41
C LYS A 3 10.87 11.25 5.52
N ARG A 4 9.58 10.98 5.62
CA ARG A 4 9.01 9.64 5.68
C ARG A 4 7.82 9.56 4.76
N ILE A 5 7.96 8.81 3.68
CA ILE A 5 6.94 8.68 2.66
C ILE A 5 6.37 7.26 2.71
N LEU A 6 5.07 7.15 2.95
CA LEU A 6 4.36 5.87 2.88
C LEU A 6 3.78 5.69 1.48
N VAL A 7 4.05 4.55 0.87
CA VAL A 7 3.57 4.23 -0.48
C VAL A 7 2.81 2.90 -0.43
N PRO A 8 1.48 2.96 -0.37
CA PRO A 8 0.68 1.75 -0.51
C PRO A 8 0.72 1.23 -1.94
N LEU A 9 0.94 -0.05 -2.10
CA LEU A 9 0.96 -0.71 -3.40
C LEU A 9 0.01 -1.92 -3.37
N ASP A 10 -1.02 -1.88 -4.20
CA ASP A 10 -1.74 -3.10 -4.53
C ASP A 10 -0.95 -3.78 -5.66
N ARG A 11 -1.44 -4.79 -6.28
CA ARG A 11 -0.68 -5.49 -7.32
C ARG A 11 -0.90 -4.93 -8.72
N SER A 12 -1.47 -3.73 -8.83
CA SER A 12 -1.75 -3.11 -10.12
C SER A 12 -0.55 -2.32 -10.64
N ASP A 13 -0.43 -2.24 -11.96
CA ASP A 13 0.54 -1.37 -12.60
C ASP A 13 0.26 0.10 -12.30
N THR A 14 -1.01 0.45 -12.11
CA THR A 14 -1.43 1.80 -11.75
C THR A 14 -0.79 2.23 -10.43
N ALA A 15 -0.83 1.38 -9.40
CA ALA A 15 -0.25 1.71 -8.11
C ALA A 15 1.25 1.96 -8.21
N GLU A 16 1.97 1.20 -9.03
CA GLU A 16 3.41 1.35 -9.21
C GLU A 16 3.80 2.59 -10.02
N ALA A 17 2.86 3.22 -10.71
CA ALA A 17 3.14 4.44 -11.48
C ALA A 17 3.62 5.60 -10.61
N VAL A 18 3.37 5.57 -9.30
CA VAL A 18 3.82 6.60 -8.37
C VAL A 18 5.33 6.47 -8.05
N LEU A 19 5.93 5.31 -8.28
CA LEU A 19 7.31 5.03 -7.84
C LEU A 19 8.37 5.97 -8.45
N PRO A 20 8.36 6.31 -9.74
CA PRO A 20 9.34 7.27 -10.26
C PRO A 20 9.28 8.63 -9.56
N LEU A 21 8.08 9.12 -9.30
CA LEU A 21 7.89 10.40 -8.60
C LEU A 21 8.38 10.32 -7.15
N VAL A 22 8.03 9.24 -6.45
CA VAL A 22 8.48 9.00 -5.07
C VAL A 22 10.00 8.90 -5.02
N SER A 23 10.60 8.21 -5.98
CA SER A 23 12.06 8.08 -6.07
C SER A 23 12.73 9.44 -6.17
N ASP A 24 12.22 10.31 -7.03
CA ASP A 24 12.77 11.66 -7.20
C ASP A 24 12.61 12.51 -5.94
N MET A 25 11.42 12.48 -5.33
CA MET A 25 11.17 13.22 -4.09
C MET A 25 12.06 12.72 -2.96
N ALA A 26 12.18 11.42 -2.80
CA ALA A 26 12.97 10.84 -1.71
C ALA A 26 14.45 11.15 -1.86
N ARG A 27 15.00 11.08 -3.07
CA ARG A 27 16.39 11.46 -3.31
C ARG A 27 16.64 12.92 -3.00
N SER A 28 15.73 13.81 -3.40
CA SER A 28 15.87 15.24 -3.17
C SER A 28 15.77 15.62 -1.69
N SER A 29 14.91 14.94 -0.93
CA SER A 29 14.65 15.28 0.48
C SER A 29 15.44 14.43 1.47
N GLY A 30 16.07 13.35 1.02
CA GLY A 30 16.70 12.38 1.92
C GLY A 30 15.68 11.56 2.70
N ALA A 31 14.52 11.30 2.12
CA ALA A 31 13.45 10.58 2.79
C ALA A 31 13.69 9.07 2.84
N THR A 32 13.11 8.44 3.86
CA THR A 32 12.92 6.99 3.90
C THR A 32 11.55 6.68 3.33
N VAL A 33 11.48 5.70 2.44
CA VAL A 33 10.24 5.24 1.83
C VAL A 33 9.81 3.94 2.46
N ARG A 34 8.56 3.84 2.90
CA ARG A 34 7.98 2.58 3.36
C ARG A 34 6.94 2.14 2.33
N LEU A 35 7.18 0.98 1.72
CA LEU A 35 6.25 0.34 0.81
C LEU A 35 5.33 -0.57 1.62
N LEU A 36 4.04 -0.41 1.42
CA LEU A 36 3.01 -1.14 2.16
C LEU A 36 2.13 -1.94 1.20
N HIS A 37 1.94 -3.21 1.49
CA HIS A 37 0.94 -4.04 0.84
C HIS A 37 -0.08 -4.47 1.88
N VAL A 38 -1.36 -4.22 1.61
CA VAL A 38 -2.46 -4.67 2.46
C VAL A 38 -3.14 -5.84 1.79
N SER A 39 -3.11 -6.98 2.47
CA SER A 39 -3.76 -8.20 2.01
C SER A 39 -5.08 -8.38 2.76
N PRO A 40 -6.12 -8.91 2.10
CA PRO A 40 -7.35 -9.23 2.82
C PRO A 40 -7.10 -10.35 3.83
N ILE A 41 -7.83 -10.33 4.94
CA ILE A 41 -7.80 -11.42 5.89
C ILE A 41 -8.41 -12.65 5.21
N PRO A 42 -7.73 -13.81 5.21
CA PRO A 42 -8.27 -15.00 4.58
C PRO A 42 -9.60 -15.37 5.21
N LYS A 43 -10.62 -15.63 4.38
CA LYS A 43 -11.91 -16.10 4.87
C LYS A 43 -11.78 -17.52 5.33
N LEU A 44 -12.26 -17.78 6.55
CA LEU A 44 -12.44 -19.13 7.05
C LEU A 44 -13.39 -19.90 6.12
N GLN A 45 -12.85 -20.82 5.34
CA GLN A 45 -13.68 -21.85 4.73
C GLN A 45 -14.00 -22.85 5.82
N VAL A 46 -15.17 -22.73 6.41
CA VAL A 46 -15.65 -23.70 7.39
C VAL A 46 -15.93 -25.00 6.65
N SER A 47 -14.98 -25.93 6.67
CA SER A 47 -15.29 -27.31 6.34
C SER A 47 -16.06 -27.90 7.52
N ASP A 48 -16.99 -28.80 7.23
CA ASP A 48 -17.91 -29.43 8.21
C ASP A 48 -17.25 -30.12 9.40
N HIS A 49 -15.93 -30.06 9.54
CA HIS A 49 -15.19 -30.86 10.54
C HIS A 49 -14.25 -30.08 11.44
N GLY A 50 -14.37 -28.75 11.52
CA GLY A 50 -13.61 -27.95 12.50
C GLY A 50 -12.09 -27.93 12.31
N ARG A 51 -11.57 -28.28 11.15
CA ARG A 51 -10.12 -28.32 10.86
C ARG A 51 -9.57 -27.03 10.30
N VAL A 52 -10.22 -25.90 10.53
CA VAL A 52 -9.99 -24.69 9.75
C VAL A 52 -8.84 -23.83 10.27
N VAL A 53 -8.49 -23.93 11.56
CA VAL A 53 -7.52 -23.05 12.19
C VAL A 53 -6.11 -23.20 11.62
N ALA A 54 -5.71 -24.41 11.23
CA ALA A 54 -4.39 -24.69 10.67
C ALA A 54 -4.20 -24.15 9.25
N TYR A 55 -5.29 -24.09 8.47
CA TYR A 55 -5.23 -23.57 7.10
C TYR A 55 -5.17 -22.04 7.04
N GLU A 56 -5.75 -21.35 8.00
CA GLU A 56 -5.72 -19.90 8.08
C GLU A 56 -4.30 -19.38 8.29
N ASP A 57 -3.57 -19.97 9.24
CA ASP A 57 -2.18 -19.57 9.52
C ASP A 57 -1.28 -19.80 8.30
N GLN A 58 -1.44 -20.93 7.62
CA GLN A 58 -0.67 -21.23 6.41
C GLN A 58 -1.00 -20.27 5.27
N GLU A 59 -2.27 -19.92 5.12
CA GLU A 59 -2.69 -18.96 4.09
C GLU A 59 -2.16 -17.56 4.39
N MET A 60 -2.16 -17.15 5.65
CA MET A 60 -1.58 -15.87 6.04
C MET A 60 -0.07 -15.83 5.77
N GLU A 61 0.65 -16.89 6.10
CA GLU A 61 2.08 -16.98 5.81
C GLU A 61 2.35 -16.90 4.30
N ARG A 62 1.54 -17.59 3.51
CA ARG A 62 1.66 -17.55 2.04
C ARG A 62 1.41 -16.16 1.49
N LEU A 63 0.38 -15.49 1.96
CA LEU A 63 0.02 -14.14 1.53
C LEU A 63 1.08 -13.12 1.97
N GLU A 64 1.62 -13.28 3.16
CA GLU A 64 2.70 -12.41 3.63
C GLU A 64 3.96 -12.58 2.77
N ALA A 65 4.37 -13.82 2.50
CA ALA A 65 5.52 -14.08 1.65
C ALA A 65 5.33 -13.53 0.24
N SER A 66 4.14 -13.72 -0.33
CA SER A 66 3.78 -13.20 -1.65
C SER A 66 3.77 -11.67 -1.68
N GLY A 67 3.24 -11.05 -0.64
CA GLY A 67 3.24 -9.59 -0.48
C GLY A 67 4.65 -9.03 -0.37
N GLN A 68 5.50 -9.65 0.42
CA GLN A 68 6.91 -9.23 0.56
C GLN A 68 7.67 -9.35 -0.76
N GLU A 69 7.44 -10.43 -1.51
CA GLU A 69 8.06 -10.60 -2.82
C GLU A 69 7.64 -9.49 -3.78
N HIS A 70 6.35 -9.16 -3.79
CA HIS A 70 5.82 -8.05 -4.58
C HIS A 70 6.48 -6.72 -4.22
N LEU A 71 6.62 -6.44 -2.92
CA LEU A 71 7.24 -5.20 -2.45
C LEU A 71 8.73 -5.13 -2.76
N ARG A 72 9.44 -6.26 -2.71
CA ARG A 72 10.85 -6.30 -3.08
C ARG A 72 11.07 -5.99 -4.56
N ALA A 73 10.16 -6.46 -5.41
CA ALA A 73 10.22 -6.13 -6.84
C ALA A 73 10.01 -4.62 -7.06
N ALA A 74 9.11 -4.01 -6.30
CA ALA A 74 8.90 -2.56 -6.35
C ALA A 74 10.11 -1.79 -5.78
N GLU A 75 10.70 -2.28 -4.70
CA GLU A 75 11.90 -1.70 -4.08
C GLU A 75 13.04 -1.58 -5.09
N ALA A 76 13.17 -2.55 -5.99
CA ALA A 76 14.20 -2.53 -7.02
C ALA A 76 14.13 -1.32 -7.94
N GLN A 77 12.99 -0.63 -7.98
CA GLN A 77 12.81 0.60 -8.76
C GLN A 77 13.22 1.87 -8.00
N LEU A 78 13.59 1.74 -6.73
CA LEU A 78 13.92 2.87 -5.85
C LEU A 78 15.42 2.88 -5.53
N HIS A 79 16.23 3.19 -6.53
CA HIS A 79 17.69 3.20 -6.37
C HIS A 79 18.17 4.39 -5.54
N GLY A 80 19.06 4.12 -4.60
CA GLY A 80 19.67 5.15 -3.78
C GLY A 80 18.73 5.76 -2.72
N VAL A 81 17.63 5.07 -2.41
CA VAL A 81 16.63 5.51 -1.44
C VAL A 81 16.53 4.45 -0.34
N PRO A 82 16.59 4.83 0.96
CA PRO A 82 16.30 3.87 2.02
C PRO A 82 14.85 3.40 1.93
N VAL A 83 14.64 2.09 1.85
CA VAL A 83 13.31 1.49 1.67
C VAL A 83 13.05 0.45 2.76
N GLU A 84 11.85 0.53 3.34
CA GLU A 84 11.31 -0.49 4.23
C GLU A 84 10.09 -1.11 3.56
N THR A 85 9.81 -2.37 3.84
CA THR A 85 8.65 -3.08 3.29
C THR A 85 7.80 -3.64 4.42
N VAL A 86 6.48 -3.47 4.33
CA VAL A 86 5.53 -3.94 5.33
C VAL A 86 4.33 -4.57 4.65
N VAL A 87 3.92 -5.73 5.12
CA VAL A 87 2.67 -6.38 4.73
C VAL A 87 1.71 -6.34 5.92
N ARG A 88 0.49 -5.86 5.69
CA ARG A 88 -0.56 -5.84 6.70
C ARG A 88 -1.79 -6.56 6.18
N PHE A 89 -2.64 -6.98 7.10
CA PHE A 89 -3.88 -7.69 6.78
C PHE A 89 -5.07 -6.91 7.31
N GLY A 90 -6.09 -6.76 6.51
CA GLY A 90 -7.32 -6.09 6.93
C GLY A 90 -7.92 -5.21 5.85
N ASP A 91 -8.69 -4.23 6.28
CA ASP A 91 -9.28 -3.25 5.38
C ASP A 91 -8.20 -2.30 4.84
N PRO A 92 -8.07 -2.16 3.53
CA PRO A 92 -7.00 -1.34 2.96
C PRO A 92 -6.95 0.09 3.48
N VAL A 93 -8.09 0.77 3.57
CA VAL A 93 -8.11 2.17 4.00
C VAL A 93 -7.66 2.30 5.46
N GLU A 94 -8.21 1.47 6.35
CA GLU A 94 -7.86 1.49 7.77
C GLU A 94 -6.39 1.15 7.99
N GLU A 95 -5.89 0.14 7.29
CA GLU A 95 -4.50 -0.29 7.45
C GLU A 95 -3.51 0.73 6.90
N ILE A 96 -3.84 1.39 5.79
CA ILE A 96 -2.99 2.44 5.24
C ILE A 96 -2.92 3.64 6.18
N VAL A 97 -4.06 4.11 6.65
CA VAL A 97 -4.12 5.26 7.58
C VAL A 97 -3.41 4.92 8.90
N GLY A 98 -3.65 3.72 9.43
CA GLY A 98 -2.98 3.27 10.65
C GLY A 98 -1.47 3.15 10.49
N GLU A 99 -1.01 2.61 9.37
CA GLU A 99 0.42 2.48 9.11
C GLU A 99 1.10 3.85 8.96
N ALA A 100 0.41 4.81 8.35
CA ALA A 100 0.91 6.17 8.25
C ALA A 100 1.20 6.76 9.64
N GLU A 101 0.32 6.51 10.59
CA GLU A 101 0.50 6.98 11.97
C GLU A 101 1.66 6.26 12.67
N VAL A 102 1.74 4.94 12.54
CA VAL A 102 2.80 4.12 13.15
C VAL A 102 4.17 4.50 12.61
N PHE A 103 4.27 4.68 11.30
CA PHE A 103 5.52 5.08 10.64
C PHE A 103 5.89 6.53 10.94
N GLY A 104 4.93 7.34 11.31
CA GLY A 104 5.13 8.78 11.41
C GLY A 104 5.31 9.40 10.03
N ALA A 105 4.54 8.93 9.06
CA ALA A 105 4.63 9.44 7.70
C ALA A 105 4.27 10.92 7.65
N ASP A 106 5.04 11.69 6.90
CA ASP A 106 4.71 13.07 6.61
C ASP A 106 4.14 13.24 5.21
N LEU A 107 4.07 12.16 4.44
CA LEU A 107 3.42 12.10 3.15
C LEU A 107 2.96 10.68 2.83
N ILE A 108 1.73 10.54 2.32
CA ILE A 108 1.26 9.31 1.70
C ILE A 108 1.20 9.56 0.20
N ALA A 109 1.84 8.73 -0.60
CA ALA A 109 1.83 8.86 -2.06
C ALA A 109 1.10 7.68 -2.69
N LEU A 110 0.08 7.97 -3.46
CA LEU A 110 -0.80 7.00 -4.09
C LEU A 110 -1.01 7.34 -5.56
N ALA A 111 -1.25 6.32 -6.37
CA ALA A 111 -1.70 6.50 -7.75
C ALA A 111 -3.14 6.01 -7.89
N THR A 112 -3.89 6.69 -8.74
CA THR A 112 -5.27 6.32 -9.05
C THR A 112 -5.48 6.44 -10.56
N PRO A 113 -6.23 5.53 -11.18
CA PRO A 113 -6.54 5.68 -12.60
C PRO A 113 -7.44 6.88 -12.82
N ARG A 114 -7.19 7.62 -13.90
CA ARG A 114 -8.11 8.67 -14.33
C ARG A 114 -9.39 8.01 -14.82
N ARG A 115 -10.47 8.37 -14.18
CA ARG A 115 -11.78 7.83 -14.50
C ARG A 115 -12.66 8.91 -15.08
N THR A 116 -13.64 8.49 -15.88
CA THR A 116 -14.71 9.40 -16.30
C THR A 116 -15.47 9.88 -15.06
N TRP A 117 -16.15 11.01 -15.17
CA TRP A 117 -16.89 11.57 -14.03
C TRP A 117 -17.93 10.60 -13.45
N LEU A 118 -18.50 9.71 -14.28
CA LEU A 118 -19.42 8.66 -13.81
C LEU A 118 -18.72 7.67 -12.90
N GLN A 119 -17.49 7.33 -13.20
CA GLN A 119 -16.70 6.40 -12.38
C GLN A 119 -16.21 7.03 -11.08
N ARG A 120 -16.12 8.37 -11.02
CA ARG A 120 -15.76 9.10 -9.80
C ARG A 120 -16.85 9.05 -8.73
N LEU A 121 -18.06 8.63 -9.08
CA LEU A 121 -19.11 8.41 -8.10
C LEU A 121 -18.83 7.20 -7.20
N PHE A 122 -17.93 6.33 -7.63
CA PHE A 122 -17.51 5.16 -6.85
C PHE A 122 -16.15 5.43 -6.24
N ASP A 123 -16.11 5.51 -4.92
CA ASP A 123 -14.88 5.78 -4.19
C ASP A 123 -13.89 4.62 -4.32
N SER A 124 -12.73 4.91 -4.90
CA SER A 124 -11.61 3.97 -4.91
C SER A 124 -10.87 4.03 -3.56
N VAL A 125 -10.03 3.02 -3.30
CA VAL A 125 -9.18 3.01 -2.10
C VAL A 125 -8.31 4.27 -2.02
N PRO A 126 -7.58 4.70 -3.08
CA PRO A 126 -6.81 5.93 -3.03
C PRO A 126 -7.63 7.17 -2.64
N GLU A 127 -8.83 7.31 -3.19
CA GLU A 127 -9.69 8.45 -2.87
C GLU A 127 -10.18 8.42 -1.42
N LYS A 128 -10.52 7.23 -0.92
CA LYS A 128 -10.91 7.06 0.49
C LYS A 128 -9.76 7.37 1.45
N VAL A 129 -8.54 6.92 1.11
CA VAL A 129 -7.36 7.25 1.90
C VAL A 129 -7.11 8.76 1.91
N PHE A 130 -7.22 9.40 0.75
CA PHE A 130 -7.04 10.85 0.63
C PHE A 130 -7.98 11.61 1.56
N ARG A 131 -9.23 11.15 1.71
CA ARG A 131 -10.21 11.81 2.60
C ARG A 131 -10.03 11.46 4.06
N ALA A 132 -9.57 10.25 4.37
CA ALA A 132 -9.46 9.77 5.76
C ALA A 132 -8.13 10.11 6.42
N ALA A 133 -7.07 10.33 5.64
CA ALA A 133 -5.73 10.54 6.17
C ALA A 133 -5.62 11.89 6.88
N THR A 134 -4.88 11.89 7.98
CA THR A 134 -4.55 13.11 8.73
C THR A 134 -3.23 13.73 8.29
N VAL A 135 -2.46 13.01 7.47
CA VAL A 135 -1.19 13.49 6.91
C VAL A 135 -1.38 13.91 5.45
N PRO A 136 -0.53 14.80 4.92
CA PRO A 136 -0.60 15.16 3.51
C PRO A 136 -0.57 13.94 2.61
N THR A 137 -1.43 13.95 1.60
CA THR A 137 -1.57 12.82 0.68
C THR A 137 -1.46 13.32 -0.75
N LEU A 138 -0.53 12.73 -1.49
CA LEU A 138 -0.37 12.97 -2.91
C LEU A 138 -1.12 11.91 -3.69
N LEU A 139 -2.00 12.33 -4.58
CA LEU A 139 -2.78 11.43 -5.42
C LEU A 139 -2.41 11.66 -6.88
N LEU A 140 -1.63 10.73 -7.43
CA LEU A 140 -1.21 10.81 -8.83
C LEU A 140 -2.27 10.19 -9.73
N GLY A 141 -2.87 11.00 -10.61
CA GLY A 141 -3.79 10.49 -11.62
C GLY A 141 -3.01 9.87 -12.78
N THR A 142 -3.36 8.63 -13.13
CA THR A 142 -2.78 7.91 -14.27
C THR A 142 -3.81 7.74 -15.37
N ARG A 143 -3.34 7.60 -16.56
CA ARG A 143 -4.21 7.37 -17.73
C ARG A 143 -4.67 5.92 -17.82
#